data_a1ac702b470f5268d9ef0527f799042e
#
_entry.id   a1ac702b470f5268d9ef0527f799042e
#
_cell.length_a   1.000
_cell.length_b   1.000
_cell.length_c   1.000
_cell.angle_alpha   90.00
_cell.angle_beta   90.00
_cell.angle_gamma   90.00
#
_symmetry.space_group_name_H-M   'P 1'
#
loop_
_entity.id
_entity.type
_entity.pdbx_description
1 polymer ?
#
loop_
_entity_poly.entity_id
_entity_poly.type
_entity_poly.pdbx_seq_one_letter_code
_entity_poly.pdbx_strand_id
1 'polypeptide(L)'
;MGIRGFFMRIIPAIDIIDGKCVRLSKGDYNTKKIYNENPVEVAKLFEAHGIQYLHLVDLDGAKSSKIVNHKILEQIATQTNLKIDFGGGLKSDEDLKIAFESGANQITGGSIAVKNPDLFQEWITKYGAEKIILGADANNEKVAISGWLEDSNQDLVPFIQNYQSKGIQYVICTDIAKDGMLEGPSFELYKKILMQIPNLKLIASGGISTFYELPKLAEMGCEGTIIGKAIYENRITLKQLEKYVLQGFF
;
A
#
# COMPACT_ATOMS: atom_id res chain seq x y z
N MET A 1 -23.11 15.47 -21.58
CA MET A 1 -22.13 14.39 -21.30
C MET A 1 -21.57 14.68 -19.92
N GLY A 2 -22.05 13.99 -18.89
CA GLY A 2 -21.58 14.22 -17.52
C GLY A 2 -20.13 13.77 -17.41
N ILE A 3 -19.26 14.64 -16.93
CA ILE A 3 -17.88 14.31 -16.56
C ILE A 3 -18.01 13.29 -15.42
N ARG A 4 -17.81 12.01 -15.71
CA ARG A 4 -17.59 11.00 -14.66
C ARG A 4 -16.23 11.37 -14.04
N GLY A 5 -16.25 12.03 -12.89
CA GLY A 5 -15.04 12.22 -12.12
C GLY A 5 -14.36 10.87 -11.91
N PHE A 6 -13.09 10.75 -12.28
CA PHE A 6 -12.30 9.57 -11.99
C PHE A 6 -12.10 9.49 -10.48
N PHE A 7 -12.79 8.56 -9.85
CA PHE A 7 -12.68 8.34 -8.41
C PHE A 7 -11.56 7.34 -8.15
N MET A 8 -10.45 7.80 -7.63
CA MET A 8 -9.31 6.98 -7.21
C MET A 8 -9.25 6.93 -5.69
N ARG A 9 -8.98 5.78 -5.09
CA ARG A 9 -8.81 5.67 -3.64
C ARG A 9 -7.61 6.49 -3.16
N ILE A 10 -7.82 7.31 -2.14
CA ILE A 10 -6.76 7.96 -1.37
C ILE A 10 -6.46 7.08 -0.17
N ILE A 11 -5.23 6.60 -0.07
CA ILE A 11 -4.80 5.60 0.90
C ILE A 11 -3.59 6.15 1.68
N PRO A 12 -3.78 6.88 2.79
CA PRO A 12 -2.66 7.21 3.67
C PRO A 12 -1.96 5.96 4.18
N ALA A 13 -0.65 6.06 4.42
CA ALA A 13 0.13 4.98 4.99
C ALA A 13 0.51 5.28 6.45
N ILE A 14 0.40 4.26 7.30
CA ILE A 14 0.98 4.22 8.64
C ILE A 14 1.94 3.04 8.70
N ASP A 15 3.23 3.31 8.91
CA ASP A 15 4.22 2.28 9.20
C ASP A 15 4.43 2.21 10.70
N ILE A 16 4.56 0.99 11.24
CA ILE A 16 4.72 0.75 12.67
C ILE A 16 6.08 0.13 12.96
N ILE A 17 6.83 0.75 13.87
CA ILE A 17 8.01 0.18 14.54
C ILE A 17 7.87 0.47 16.03
N ASP A 18 8.08 -0.55 16.87
CA ASP A 18 7.99 -0.45 18.34
C ASP A 18 6.66 0.18 18.80
N GLY A 19 5.57 -0.13 18.11
CA GLY A 19 4.24 0.40 18.41
C GLY A 19 3.98 1.85 18.01
N LYS A 20 4.91 2.51 17.31
CA LYS A 20 4.86 3.94 16.96
C LYS A 20 4.67 4.13 15.45
N CYS A 21 4.00 5.24 15.09
CA CYS A 21 3.89 5.67 13.70
C CYS A 21 5.21 6.28 13.22
N VAL A 22 5.82 5.64 12.23
CA VAL A 22 7.12 6.01 11.70
C VAL A 22 7.10 6.15 10.18
N ARG A 23 8.17 6.70 9.62
CA ARG A 23 8.50 6.59 8.19
C ARG A 23 9.98 6.31 8.02
N LEU A 24 10.29 5.51 7.02
CA LEU A 24 11.64 5.27 6.53
C LEU A 24 11.85 6.03 5.21
N SER A 25 13.08 6.13 4.75
CA SER A 25 13.41 6.55 3.39
C SER A 25 14.03 5.36 2.67
N LYS A 26 13.45 4.96 1.51
CA LYS A 26 13.86 3.79 0.73
C LYS A 26 13.98 2.49 1.56
N GLY A 27 13.12 2.33 2.58
CA GLY A 27 13.11 1.16 3.45
C GLY A 27 14.28 1.05 4.44
N ASP A 28 15.19 2.03 4.51
CA ASP A 28 16.33 1.98 5.41
C ASP A 28 15.92 2.31 6.85
N TYR A 29 16.02 1.31 7.74
CA TYR A 29 15.69 1.44 9.17
C TYR A 29 16.57 2.45 9.92
N ASN A 30 17.76 2.78 9.43
CA ASN A 30 18.62 3.82 10.00
C ASN A 30 18.07 5.23 9.77
N THR A 31 17.15 5.39 8.81
CA THR A 31 16.49 6.66 8.51
C THR A 31 15.18 6.86 9.28
N LYS A 32 14.87 5.96 10.25
CA LYS A 32 13.63 5.97 11.02
C LYS A 32 13.35 7.35 11.62
N LYS A 33 12.22 7.94 11.27
CA LYS A 33 11.66 9.14 11.87
C LYS A 33 10.31 8.82 12.51
N ILE A 34 10.15 9.15 13.78
CA ILE A 34 8.87 8.99 14.47
C ILE A 34 8.04 10.25 14.23
N TYR A 35 6.80 10.06 13.77
CA TYR A 35 5.84 11.15 13.53
C TYR A 35 4.75 11.22 14.59
N ASN A 36 4.41 10.08 15.20
CA ASN A 36 3.46 10.02 16.29
C ASN A 36 3.74 8.79 17.16
N GLU A 37 3.61 8.95 18.48
CA GLU A 37 3.74 7.86 19.45
C GLU A 37 2.52 6.92 19.44
N ASN A 38 1.37 7.39 18.90
CA ASN A 38 0.12 6.64 18.88
C ASN A 38 -0.46 6.52 17.46
N PRO A 39 -0.28 5.37 16.76
CA PRO A 39 -0.84 5.15 15.42
C PRO A 39 -2.37 5.25 15.35
N VAL A 40 -3.08 4.93 16.44
CA VAL A 40 -4.55 5.01 16.50
C VAL A 40 -5.03 6.45 16.38
N GLU A 41 -4.35 7.42 17.02
CA GLU A 41 -4.69 8.84 16.89
C GLU A 41 -4.47 9.34 15.45
N VAL A 42 -3.44 8.85 14.77
CA VAL A 42 -3.20 9.17 13.36
C VAL A 42 -4.33 8.62 12.48
N ALA A 43 -4.75 7.39 12.71
CA ALA A 43 -5.84 6.76 11.97
C ALA A 43 -7.17 7.51 12.17
N LYS A 44 -7.51 7.89 13.42
CA LYS A 44 -8.68 8.71 13.72
C LYS A 44 -8.63 10.08 13.03
N LEU A 45 -7.45 10.69 12.99
CA LEU A 45 -7.28 11.96 12.29
C LEU A 45 -7.54 11.83 10.79
N PHE A 46 -7.11 10.74 10.16
CA PHE A 46 -7.41 10.45 8.75
C PHE A 46 -8.92 10.27 8.53
N GLU A 47 -9.57 9.45 9.37
CA GLU A 47 -11.02 9.23 9.29
C GLU A 47 -11.81 10.53 9.46
N ALA A 48 -11.41 11.39 10.41
CA ALA A 48 -12.06 12.69 10.67
C ALA A 48 -12.04 13.63 9.44
N HIS A 49 -11.13 13.42 8.50
CA HIS A 49 -11.06 14.13 7.22
C HIS A 49 -11.67 13.34 6.04
N GLY A 50 -12.55 12.37 6.34
CA GLY A 50 -13.29 11.63 5.31
C GLY A 50 -12.49 10.55 4.58
N ILE A 51 -11.25 10.28 4.98
CA ILE A 51 -10.47 9.15 4.45
C ILE A 51 -11.18 7.85 4.81
N GLN A 52 -11.24 6.91 3.85
CA GLN A 52 -11.93 5.64 4.00
C GLN A 52 -10.98 4.43 3.98
N TYR A 53 -9.78 4.60 3.49
CA TYR A 53 -8.79 3.52 3.29
C TYR A 53 -7.51 3.83 4.04
N LEU A 54 -6.85 2.79 4.53
CA LEU A 54 -5.57 2.90 5.23
C LEU A 54 -4.65 1.75 4.79
N HIS A 55 -3.43 2.07 4.43
CA HIS A 55 -2.34 1.10 4.29
C HIS A 55 -1.53 1.07 5.58
N LEU A 56 -1.59 -0.06 6.30
CA LEU A 56 -0.94 -0.25 7.60
C LEU A 56 0.18 -1.27 7.46
N VAL A 57 1.42 -0.86 7.73
CA VAL A 57 2.61 -1.70 7.55
C VAL A 57 3.28 -2.02 8.87
N ASP A 58 3.34 -3.30 9.21
CA ASP A 58 4.09 -3.84 10.35
C ASP A 58 5.55 -4.03 9.97
N LEU A 59 6.38 -3.00 10.19
CA LEU A 59 7.81 -3.05 9.89
C LEU A 59 8.60 -3.96 10.84
N ASP A 60 8.15 -4.12 12.08
CA ASP A 60 8.71 -5.12 13.01
C ASP A 60 8.40 -6.53 12.49
N GLY A 61 7.19 -6.74 11.98
CA GLY A 61 6.79 -7.97 11.34
C GLY A 61 7.59 -8.26 10.07
N ALA A 62 7.78 -7.26 9.22
CA ALA A 62 8.60 -7.40 8.02
C ALA A 62 10.03 -7.85 8.34
N LYS A 63 10.62 -7.31 9.40
CA LYS A 63 11.97 -7.65 9.88
C LYS A 63 12.03 -9.02 10.53
N SER A 64 11.02 -9.40 11.33
CA SER A 64 10.99 -10.67 12.07
C SER A 64 10.37 -11.84 11.31
N SER A 65 9.82 -11.59 10.11
CA SER A 65 9.14 -12.58 9.27
C SER A 65 7.93 -13.26 9.93
N LYS A 66 7.21 -12.54 10.76
CA LYS A 66 5.94 -12.92 11.40
C LYS A 66 5.17 -11.65 11.80
N ILE A 67 3.85 -11.74 11.94
CA ILE A 67 3.04 -10.62 12.42
C ILE A 67 3.42 -10.24 13.87
N VAL A 68 3.62 -8.95 14.13
CA VAL A 68 4.00 -8.41 15.46
C VAL A 68 2.96 -7.41 15.98
N ASN A 69 2.62 -6.41 15.18
CA ASN A 69 1.78 -5.28 15.61
C ASN A 69 0.27 -5.48 15.39
N HIS A 70 -0.21 -6.74 15.42
CA HIS A 70 -1.64 -7.06 15.22
C HIS A 70 -2.58 -6.40 16.23
N LYS A 71 -2.12 -6.15 17.47
CA LYS A 71 -2.91 -5.43 18.48
C LYS A 71 -3.18 -3.97 18.09
N ILE A 72 -2.26 -3.32 17.40
CA ILE A 72 -2.47 -1.97 16.88
C ILE A 72 -3.46 -2.00 15.71
N LEU A 73 -3.36 -3.00 14.84
CA LEU A 73 -4.36 -3.23 13.80
C LEU A 73 -5.76 -3.38 14.41
N GLU A 74 -5.93 -4.22 15.44
CA GLU A 74 -7.18 -4.42 16.16
C GLU A 74 -7.71 -3.12 16.78
N GLN A 75 -6.83 -2.33 17.41
CA GLN A 75 -7.21 -1.04 17.99
C GLN A 75 -7.70 -0.05 16.94
N ILE A 76 -7.03 0.04 15.78
CA ILE A 76 -7.46 0.91 14.68
C ILE A 76 -8.78 0.42 14.11
N ALA A 77 -8.91 -0.88 13.82
CA ALA A 77 -10.11 -1.48 13.24
C ALA A 77 -11.35 -1.35 14.15
N THR A 78 -11.17 -1.40 15.47
CA THR A 78 -12.28 -1.26 16.44
C THR A 78 -12.64 0.19 16.76
N GLN A 79 -11.72 1.13 16.55
CA GLN A 79 -11.92 2.54 16.90
C GLN A 79 -12.13 3.46 15.69
N THR A 80 -12.09 2.92 14.46
CA THR A 80 -12.36 3.64 13.21
C THR A 80 -13.17 2.75 12.25
N ASN A 81 -13.77 3.36 11.22
CA ASN A 81 -14.41 2.64 10.11
C ASN A 81 -13.50 2.53 8.88
N LEU A 82 -12.22 2.75 9.04
CA LEU A 82 -11.25 2.65 7.95
C LEU A 82 -11.18 1.23 7.39
N LYS A 83 -11.17 1.11 6.08
CA LYS A 83 -10.87 -0.15 5.39
C LYS A 83 -9.37 -0.32 5.34
N ILE A 84 -8.87 -1.27 6.13
CA ILE A 84 -7.43 -1.43 6.36
C ILE A 84 -6.88 -2.51 5.44
N ASP A 85 -5.91 -2.15 4.63
CA ASP A 85 -4.97 -3.06 4.01
C ASP A 85 -3.75 -3.21 4.92
N PHE A 86 -3.45 -4.44 5.33
CA PHE A 86 -2.37 -4.73 6.26
C PHE A 86 -1.23 -5.51 5.58
N GLY A 87 -0.01 -5.02 5.75
CA GLY A 87 1.20 -5.66 5.23
C GLY A 87 2.30 -5.75 6.28
N GLY A 88 3.34 -6.52 5.96
CA GLY A 88 4.50 -6.73 6.82
C GLY A 88 4.43 -8.01 7.66
N GLY A 89 5.42 -8.88 7.47
CA GLY A 89 5.59 -10.09 8.28
C GLY A 89 4.71 -11.29 7.93
N LEU A 90 3.77 -11.17 7.00
CA LEU A 90 2.85 -12.26 6.64
C LEU A 90 3.59 -13.38 5.88
N LYS A 91 3.77 -14.54 6.53
CA LYS A 91 4.54 -15.68 5.99
C LYS A 91 3.82 -17.03 6.12
N SER A 92 2.72 -17.09 6.88
CA SER A 92 1.97 -18.30 7.15
C SER A 92 0.46 -18.06 7.14
N ASP A 93 -0.33 -19.11 7.04
CA ASP A 93 -1.80 -19.07 7.21
C ASP A 93 -2.20 -18.50 8.57
N GLU A 94 -1.42 -18.77 9.62
CA GLU A 94 -1.69 -18.25 10.96
C GLU A 94 -1.50 -16.73 11.02
N ASP A 95 -0.46 -16.18 10.35
CA ASP A 95 -0.29 -14.72 10.26
C ASP A 95 -1.50 -14.07 9.56
N LEU A 96 -2.00 -14.67 8.47
CA LEU A 96 -3.19 -14.16 7.78
C LEU A 96 -4.44 -14.22 8.64
N LYS A 97 -4.63 -15.35 9.34
CA LYS A 97 -5.75 -15.51 10.25
C LYS A 97 -5.74 -14.45 11.34
N ILE A 98 -4.59 -14.22 11.97
CA ILE A 98 -4.41 -13.17 12.98
C ILE A 98 -4.73 -11.80 12.37
N ALA A 99 -4.22 -11.48 11.16
CA ALA A 99 -4.47 -10.20 10.50
C ALA A 99 -5.97 -9.97 10.24
N PHE A 100 -6.68 -10.96 9.68
CA PHE A 100 -8.12 -10.85 9.43
C PHE A 100 -8.97 -10.82 10.71
N GLU A 101 -8.64 -11.63 11.71
CA GLU A 101 -9.30 -11.61 13.02
C GLU A 101 -9.06 -10.29 13.77
N SER A 102 -7.92 -9.64 13.55
CA SER A 102 -7.61 -8.30 14.07
C SER A 102 -8.24 -7.16 13.26
N GLY A 103 -9.01 -7.46 12.21
CA GLY A 103 -9.83 -6.49 11.49
C GLY A 103 -9.27 -5.96 10.17
N ALA A 104 -8.23 -6.58 9.61
CA ALA A 104 -7.79 -6.26 8.25
C ALA A 104 -8.92 -6.56 7.23
N ASN A 105 -9.18 -5.64 6.32
CA ASN A 105 -10.11 -5.86 5.21
C ASN A 105 -9.41 -6.53 4.03
N GLN A 106 -8.16 -6.16 3.81
CA GLN A 106 -7.26 -6.72 2.81
C GLN A 106 -5.89 -6.96 3.43
N ILE A 107 -5.11 -7.86 2.84
CA ILE A 107 -3.69 -8.05 3.19
C ILE A 107 -2.82 -7.85 1.96
N THR A 108 -1.64 -7.32 2.16
CA THR A 108 -0.62 -7.20 1.11
C THR A 108 0.49 -8.21 1.31
N GLY A 109 0.66 -9.09 0.32
CA GLY A 109 1.77 -10.06 0.24
C GLY A 109 2.75 -9.70 -0.87
N GLY A 110 3.96 -9.30 -0.49
CA GLY A 110 5.06 -9.02 -1.43
C GLY A 110 6.02 -10.21 -1.50
N SER A 111 7.02 -10.25 -0.61
CA SER A 111 8.07 -11.29 -0.62
C SER A 111 7.55 -12.73 -0.61
N ILE A 112 6.39 -12.98 -0.01
CA ILE A 112 5.78 -14.31 0.03
C ILE A 112 5.37 -14.78 -1.37
N ALA A 113 4.89 -13.89 -2.21
CA ALA A 113 4.51 -14.20 -3.58
C ALA A 113 5.71 -14.67 -4.44
N VAL A 114 6.92 -14.26 -4.08
CA VAL A 114 8.15 -14.72 -4.74
C VAL A 114 8.73 -15.96 -4.06
N LYS A 115 8.80 -15.96 -2.71
CA LYS A 115 9.49 -17.00 -1.94
C LYS A 115 8.67 -18.28 -1.75
N ASN A 116 7.36 -18.17 -1.72
CA ASN A 116 6.43 -19.31 -1.61
C ASN A 116 5.16 -19.04 -2.45
N PRO A 117 5.27 -19.12 -3.78
CA PRO A 117 4.18 -18.79 -4.69
C PRO A 117 2.98 -19.73 -4.56
N ASP A 118 3.18 -20.98 -4.13
CA ASP A 118 2.09 -21.94 -3.96
C ASP A 118 1.22 -21.54 -2.77
N LEU A 119 1.82 -21.21 -1.63
CA LEU A 119 1.10 -20.72 -0.46
C LEU A 119 0.35 -19.41 -0.78
N PHE A 120 0.98 -18.49 -1.51
CA PHE A 120 0.31 -17.25 -1.88
C PHE A 120 -0.88 -17.50 -2.80
N GLN A 121 -0.78 -18.49 -3.71
CA GLN A 121 -1.91 -18.94 -4.55
C GLN A 121 -3.02 -19.59 -3.71
N GLU A 122 -2.68 -20.38 -2.71
CA GLU A 122 -3.66 -20.93 -1.77
C GLU A 122 -4.42 -19.82 -1.04
N TRP A 123 -3.74 -18.74 -0.63
CA TRP A 123 -4.39 -17.58 -0.02
C TRP A 123 -5.40 -16.90 -0.94
N ILE A 124 -5.04 -16.71 -2.23
CA ILE A 124 -5.95 -16.15 -3.22
C ILE A 124 -7.21 -17.02 -3.33
N THR A 125 -7.04 -18.34 -3.37
CA THR A 125 -8.15 -19.29 -3.48
C THR A 125 -9.00 -19.33 -2.21
N LYS A 126 -8.38 -19.34 -1.04
CA LYS A 126 -9.04 -19.51 0.26
C LYS A 126 -9.77 -18.25 0.72
N TYR A 127 -9.15 -17.09 0.59
CA TYR A 127 -9.68 -15.83 1.10
C TYR A 127 -10.37 -14.99 0.01
N GLY A 128 -10.09 -15.28 -1.25
CA GLY A 128 -10.64 -14.55 -2.40
C GLY A 128 -9.78 -13.38 -2.85
N ALA A 129 -9.79 -13.12 -4.15
CA ALA A 129 -8.99 -12.08 -4.80
C ALA A 129 -9.30 -10.64 -4.32
N GLU A 130 -10.47 -10.43 -3.71
CA GLU A 130 -10.85 -9.13 -3.14
C GLU A 130 -10.12 -8.82 -1.82
N LYS A 131 -9.62 -9.86 -1.13
CA LYS A 131 -8.93 -9.72 0.16
C LYS A 131 -7.42 -9.78 0.06
N ILE A 132 -6.88 -10.23 -1.07
CA ILE A 132 -5.44 -10.41 -1.26
C ILE A 132 -4.93 -9.38 -2.26
N ILE A 133 -3.95 -8.59 -1.85
CA ILE A 133 -3.23 -7.64 -2.69
C ILE A 133 -1.84 -8.18 -2.96
N LEU A 134 -1.41 -8.16 -4.22
CA LEU A 134 -0.04 -8.44 -4.59
C LEU A 134 0.82 -7.20 -4.34
N GLY A 135 1.80 -7.28 -3.46
CA GLY A 135 2.86 -6.29 -3.36
C GLY A 135 3.93 -6.55 -4.43
N ALA A 136 4.08 -5.64 -5.37
CA ALA A 136 5.04 -5.72 -6.47
C ALA A 136 5.95 -4.49 -6.45
N ASP A 137 6.87 -4.46 -5.49
CA ASP A 137 7.80 -3.35 -5.32
C ASP A 137 8.89 -3.41 -6.40
N ALA A 138 9.12 -2.30 -7.05
CA ALA A 138 9.98 -2.19 -8.22
C ALA A 138 11.33 -1.55 -7.90
N ASN A 139 12.40 -2.24 -8.25
CA ASN A 139 13.75 -1.70 -8.36
C ASN A 139 14.23 -1.86 -9.80
N ASN A 140 14.35 -0.76 -10.55
CA ASN A 140 14.72 -0.79 -11.97
C ASN A 140 13.89 -1.81 -12.79
N GLU A 141 12.56 -1.79 -12.64
CA GLU A 141 11.61 -2.70 -13.27
C GLU A 141 11.78 -4.20 -12.90
N LYS A 142 12.56 -4.53 -11.89
CA LYS A 142 12.66 -5.86 -11.27
C LYS A 142 11.89 -5.88 -9.96
N VAL A 143 11.36 -7.04 -9.61
CA VAL A 143 10.65 -7.23 -8.34
C VAL A 143 11.63 -7.33 -7.20
N ALA A 144 11.51 -6.43 -6.22
CA ALA A 144 12.28 -6.47 -4.99
C ALA A 144 11.55 -7.24 -3.89
N ILE A 145 12.31 -7.87 -3.01
CA ILE A 145 11.81 -8.70 -1.91
C ILE A 145 12.58 -8.43 -0.61
N SER A 146 12.15 -9.07 0.48
CA SER A 146 12.85 -9.02 1.78
C SER A 146 12.98 -7.60 2.35
N GLY A 147 11.92 -6.77 2.23
CA GLY A 147 12.00 -5.38 2.65
C GLY A 147 12.98 -4.57 1.80
N TRP A 148 13.04 -4.90 0.50
CA TRP A 148 13.88 -4.24 -0.53
C TRP A 148 15.39 -4.53 -0.43
N LEU A 149 15.76 -5.52 0.36
CA LEU A 149 17.17 -5.92 0.55
C LEU A 149 17.68 -6.87 -0.53
N GLU A 150 16.77 -7.49 -1.29
CA GLU A 150 17.10 -8.50 -2.31
C GLU A 150 16.30 -8.22 -3.59
N ASP A 151 16.91 -8.38 -4.74
CA ASP A 151 16.24 -8.43 -6.04
C ASP A 151 15.89 -9.88 -6.39
N SER A 152 14.66 -10.13 -6.84
CA SER A 152 14.21 -11.47 -7.22
C SER A 152 14.68 -11.90 -8.62
N ASN A 153 15.33 -11.03 -9.39
CA ASN A 153 15.64 -11.17 -10.81
C ASN A 153 14.42 -11.35 -11.72
N GLN A 154 13.19 -11.24 -11.21
CA GLN A 154 11.96 -11.33 -11.99
C GLN A 154 11.59 -9.97 -12.56
N ASP A 155 11.22 -9.94 -13.84
CA ASP A 155 10.69 -8.74 -14.47
C ASP A 155 9.31 -8.41 -13.91
N LEU A 156 9.09 -7.14 -13.55
CA LEU A 156 7.88 -6.67 -12.85
C LEU A 156 6.59 -6.98 -13.62
N VAL A 157 6.51 -6.61 -14.89
CA VAL A 157 5.27 -6.77 -15.67
C VAL A 157 4.91 -8.24 -15.87
N PRO A 158 5.82 -9.13 -16.31
CA PRO A 158 5.56 -10.57 -16.36
C PRO A 158 5.14 -11.18 -15.02
N PHE A 159 5.73 -10.73 -13.92
CA PHE A 159 5.37 -11.18 -12.57
C PHE A 159 3.92 -10.82 -12.25
N ILE A 160 3.51 -9.56 -12.47
CA ILE A 160 2.13 -9.12 -12.24
C ILE A 160 1.15 -9.86 -13.16
N GLN A 161 1.48 -10.02 -14.46
CA GLN A 161 0.65 -10.77 -15.42
C GLN A 161 0.42 -12.21 -14.99
N ASN A 162 1.47 -12.88 -14.51
CA ASN A 162 1.35 -14.24 -13.97
C ASN A 162 0.35 -14.31 -12.81
N TYR A 163 0.40 -13.37 -11.86
CA TYR A 163 -0.54 -13.35 -10.75
C TYR A 163 -1.95 -12.90 -11.14
N GLN A 164 -2.08 -11.99 -12.11
CA GLN A 164 -3.40 -11.65 -12.67
C GLN A 164 -4.07 -12.87 -13.28
N SER A 165 -3.33 -13.70 -14.05
CA SER A 165 -3.85 -14.94 -14.63
C SER A 165 -4.27 -15.96 -13.57
N LYS A 166 -3.73 -15.86 -12.36
CA LYS A 166 -4.07 -16.67 -11.20
C LYS A 166 -5.18 -16.06 -10.31
N GLY A 167 -5.80 -14.97 -10.76
CA GLY A 167 -6.96 -14.36 -10.12
C GLY A 167 -6.69 -13.09 -9.30
N ILE A 168 -5.45 -12.63 -9.15
CA ILE A 168 -5.16 -11.36 -8.48
C ILE A 168 -5.84 -10.20 -9.24
N GLN A 169 -6.50 -9.33 -8.48
CA GLN A 169 -7.14 -8.13 -9.00
C GLN A 169 -6.41 -6.86 -8.57
N TYR A 170 -5.92 -6.81 -7.33
CA TYR A 170 -5.27 -5.65 -6.74
C TYR A 170 -3.75 -5.82 -6.69
N VAL A 171 -3.05 -4.80 -7.12
CA VAL A 171 -1.58 -4.74 -7.04
C VAL A 171 -1.16 -3.40 -6.46
N ILE A 172 -0.37 -3.42 -5.40
CA ILE A 172 0.39 -2.25 -4.95
C ILE A 172 1.75 -2.33 -5.64
N CYS A 173 2.08 -1.29 -6.40
CA CYS A 173 3.39 -1.15 -7.01
C CYS A 173 4.12 0.06 -6.42
N THR A 174 5.18 -0.18 -5.65
CA THR A 174 6.05 0.85 -5.10
C THR A 174 7.32 0.97 -5.95
N ASP A 175 7.60 2.15 -6.51
CA ASP A 175 8.94 2.44 -7.01
C ASP A 175 9.85 2.78 -5.83
N ILE A 176 10.75 1.85 -5.50
CA ILE A 176 11.66 1.96 -4.35
C ILE A 176 12.58 3.16 -4.47
N ALA A 177 13.04 3.48 -5.68
CA ALA A 177 13.91 4.63 -5.92
C ALA A 177 13.23 5.96 -5.57
N LYS A 178 11.90 6.00 -5.61
CA LYS A 178 11.07 7.16 -5.31
C LYS A 178 10.53 7.20 -3.89
N ASP A 179 10.48 6.04 -3.20
CA ASP A 179 9.84 5.98 -1.89
C ASP A 179 10.52 6.87 -0.85
N GLY A 180 9.70 7.71 -0.20
CA GLY A 180 10.15 8.69 0.79
C GLY A 180 10.97 9.87 0.24
N MET A 181 11.17 9.98 -1.09
CA MET A 181 12.01 11.04 -1.69
C MET A 181 11.24 12.33 -1.97
N LEU A 182 9.90 12.29 -2.08
CA LEU A 182 9.07 13.46 -2.42
C LEU A 182 9.45 14.12 -3.77
N GLU A 183 9.79 13.29 -4.76
CA GLU A 183 10.24 13.70 -6.09
C GLU A 183 9.22 13.42 -7.20
N GLY A 184 8.01 13.08 -6.83
CA GLY A 184 6.94 12.66 -7.73
C GLY A 184 6.93 11.16 -8.00
N PRO A 185 5.74 10.60 -8.30
CA PRO A 185 5.54 9.18 -8.55
C PRO A 185 6.05 8.76 -9.93
N SER A 186 6.24 7.46 -10.13
CA SER A 186 6.74 6.89 -11.38
C SER A 186 5.63 6.71 -12.43
N PHE A 187 5.14 7.81 -12.98
CA PHE A 187 4.05 7.83 -13.97
C PHE A 187 4.29 6.87 -15.14
N GLU A 188 5.50 6.87 -15.72
CA GLU A 188 5.81 6.02 -16.88
C GLU A 188 5.76 4.53 -16.53
N LEU A 189 6.19 4.15 -15.33
CA LEU A 189 6.09 2.77 -14.84
C LEU A 189 4.63 2.35 -14.70
N TYR A 190 3.79 3.17 -14.06
CA TYR A 190 2.37 2.84 -13.87
C TYR A 190 1.61 2.80 -15.20
N LYS A 191 1.90 3.73 -16.11
CA LYS A 191 1.36 3.73 -17.47
C LYS A 191 1.71 2.45 -18.22
N LYS A 192 2.99 2.03 -18.16
CA LYS A 192 3.47 0.78 -18.79
C LYS A 192 2.71 -0.44 -18.25
N ILE A 193 2.53 -0.53 -16.92
CA ILE A 193 1.79 -1.63 -16.28
C ILE A 193 0.35 -1.64 -16.77
N LEU A 194 -0.37 -0.51 -16.66
CA LEU A 194 -1.78 -0.41 -17.03
C LEU A 194 -2.04 -0.67 -18.52
N MET A 195 -1.12 -0.27 -19.39
CA MET A 195 -1.23 -0.56 -20.85
C MET A 195 -1.05 -2.05 -21.17
N GLN A 196 -0.19 -2.75 -20.42
CA GLN A 196 0.12 -4.17 -20.69
C GLN A 196 -0.78 -5.13 -19.92
N ILE A 197 -1.46 -4.65 -18.87
CA ILE A 197 -2.29 -5.47 -17.98
C ILE A 197 -3.66 -4.81 -17.84
N PRO A 198 -4.58 -5.04 -18.80
CA PRO A 198 -5.91 -4.43 -18.76
C PRO A 198 -6.72 -4.92 -17.54
N ASN A 199 -7.59 -4.06 -17.03
CA ASN A 199 -8.48 -4.31 -15.88
C ASN A 199 -7.75 -4.55 -14.53
N LEU A 200 -6.43 -4.29 -14.46
CA LEU A 200 -5.71 -4.36 -13.21
C LEU A 200 -6.14 -3.22 -12.29
N LYS A 201 -6.43 -3.53 -11.05
CA LYS A 201 -6.66 -2.54 -9.99
C LYS A 201 -5.30 -2.13 -9.41
N LEU A 202 -4.61 -1.23 -10.10
CA LEU A 202 -3.27 -0.77 -9.72
C LEU A 202 -3.35 0.32 -8.65
N ILE A 203 -2.64 0.12 -7.55
CA ILE A 203 -2.44 1.11 -6.48
C ILE A 203 -1.00 1.63 -6.60
N ALA A 204 -0.86 2.90 -6.96
CA ALA A 204 0.43 3.55 -7.11
C ALA A 204 1.04 3.88 -5.74
N SER A 205 2.33 3.61 -5.55
CA SER A 205 3.04 3.86 -4.31
C SER A 205 4.46 4.36 -4.56
N GLY A 206 4.95 5.21 -3.64
CA GLY A 206 6.28 5.80 -3.71
C GLY A 206 6.33 7.15 -4.44
N GLY A 207 7.03 8.09 -3.87
CA GLY A 207 7.38 9.38 -4.48
C GLY A 207 6.32 10.47 -4.43
N ILE A 208 5.06 10.20 -4.13
CA ILE A 208 4.01 11.24 -4.06
C ILE A 208 4.52 12.44 -3.26
N SER A 209 4.47 13.62 -3.87
CA SER A 209 5.04 14.84 -3.33
C SER A 209 4.07 16.01 -3.26
N THR A 210 3.14 16.11 -4.20
CA THR A 210 2.16 17.20 -4.29
C THR A 210 0.76 16.70 -4.62
N PHE A 211 -0.24 17.48 -4.22
CA PHE A 211 -1.64 17.19 -4.54
C PHE A 211 -1.93 17.11 -6.05
N TYR A 212 -1.21 17.87 -6.86
CA TYR A 212 -1.41 17.94 -8.31
C TYR A 212 -1.02 16.65 -9.07
N GLU A 213 -0.37 15.73 -8.41
CA GLU A 213 -0.02 14.42 -8.98
C GLU A 213 -1.21 13.43 -8.93
N LEU A 214 -2.13 13.63 -7.98
CA LEU A 214 -3.26 12.72 -7.76
C LEU A 214 -4.23 12.67 -8.95
N PRO A 215 -4.66 13.80 -9.55
CA PRO A 215 -5.49 13.78 -10.75
C PRO A 215 -4.86 13.01 -11.91
N LYS A 216 -3.55 13.15 -12.11
CA LYS A 216 -2.83 12.46 -13.19
C LYS A 216 -2.85 10.95 -13.02
N LEU A 217 -2.68 10.45 -11.79
CA LEU A 217 -2.79 9.02 -11.48
C LEU A 217 -4.21 8.49 -11.72
N ALA A 218 -5.23 9.27 -11.32
CA ALA A 218 -6.62 8.91 -11.55
C ALA A 218 -6.97 8.87 -13.05
N GLU A 219 -6.53 9.85 -13.84
CA GLU A 219 -6.71 9.91 -15.29
C GLU A 219 -6.01 8.76 -16.02
N MET A 220 -4.88 8.28 -15.49
CA MET A 220 -4.17 7.11 -16.01
C MET A 220 -4.91 5.79 -15.74
N GLY A 221 -5.90 5.80 -14.83
CA GLY A 221 -6.67 4.62 -14.47
C GLY A 221 -6.13 3.87 -13.25
N CYS A 222 -5.30 4.50 -12.41
CA CYS A 222 -4.94 3.93 -11.12
C CYS A 222 -6.18 3.77 -10.26
N GLU A 223 -6.35 2.62 -9.61
CA GLU A 223 -7.43 2.31 -8.67
C GLU A 223 -7.26 3.09 -7.36
N GLY A 224 -6.01 3.29 -6.94
CA GLY A 224 -5.66 4.00 -5.73
C GLY A 224 -4.25 4.55 -5.75
N THR A 225 -3.95 5.38 -4.77
CA THR A 225 -2.58 5.80 -4.49
C THR A 225 -2.29 5.81 -3.00
N ILE A 226 -1.14 5.29 -2.62
CA ILE A 226 -0.63 5.34 -1.25
C ILE A 226 0.12 6.65 -1.06
N ILE A 227 -0.24 7.39 0.00
CA ILE A 227 0.39 8.66 0.35
C ILE A 227 0.97 8.53 1.76
N GLY A 228 2.30 8.53 1.84
CA GLY A 228 3.02 8.49 3.11
C GLY A 228 3.59 9.85 3.49
N LYS A 229 4.88 10.02 3.28
CA LYS A 229 5.69 11.16 3.74
C LYS A 229 5.11 12.54 3.39
N ALA A 230 4.45 12.68 2.22
CA ALA A 230 3.86 13.94 1.80
C ALA A 230 2.80 14.48 2.76
N ILE A 231 2.02 13.60 3.43
CA ILE A 231 1.06 14.01 4.46
C ILE A 231 1.81 14.45 5.71
N TYR A 232 2.74 13.64 6.21
CA TYR A 232 3.48 13.90 7.43
C TYR A 232 4.37 15.15 7.36
N GLU A 233 4.88 15.48 6.17
CA GLU A 233 5.68 16.68 5.91
C GLU A 233 4.83 17.89 5.45
N ASN A 234 3.48 17.80 5.56
CA ASN A 234 2.52 18.84 5.19
C ASN A 234 2.63 19.33 3.72
N ARG A 235 3.17 18.53 2.80
CA ARG A 235 3.17 18.85 1.37
C ARG A 235 1.80 18.61 0.74
N ILE A 236 1.06 17.64 1.28
CA ILE A 236 -0.35 17.42 1.01
C ILE A 236 -1.07 17.51 2.35
N THR A 237 -1.98 18.46 2.46
CA THR A 237 -2.74 18.65 3.70
C THR A 237 -3.97 17.76 3.74
N LEU A 238 -4.40 17.36 4.92
CA LEU A 238 -5.63 16.57 5.09
C LEU A 238 -6.87 17.31 4.57
N LYS A 239 -6.90 18.64 4.66
CA LYS A 239 -7.98 19.45 4.07
C LYS A 239 -8.06 19.35 2.53
N GLN A 240 -6.93 19.22 1.85
CA GLN A 240 -6.91 18.98 0.40
C GLN A 240 -7.46 17.60 0.07
N LEU A 241 -7.08 16.58 0.86
CA LEU A 241 -7.59 15.23 0.68
C LEU A 241 -9.09 15.12 1.01
N GLU A 242 -9.54 15.76 2.08
CA GLU A 242 -10.96 15.85 2.45
C GLU A 242 -11.79 16.45 1.30
N LYS A 243 -11.33 17.57 0.74
CA LYS A 243 -11.98 18.20 -0.40
C LYS A 243 -12.08 17.26 -1.61
N TYR A 244 -11.00 16.54 -1.91
CA TYR A 244 -11.00 15.56 -2.99
C TYR A 244 -11.97 14.39 -2.72
N VAL A 245 -11.96 13.83 -1.52
CA VAL A 245 -12.84 12.70 -1.15
C VAL A 245 -14.32 13.09 -1.22
N LEU A 246 -14.65 14.33 -0.86
CA LEU A 246 -16.04 14.82 -0.87
C LEU A 246 -16.52 15.26 -2.26
N GLN A 247 -15.66 15.77 -3.12
CA GLN A 247 -16.05 16.47 -4.35
C GLN A 247 -15.47 15.83 -5.62
N GLY A 248 -14.50 14.95 -5.51
CA GLY A 248 -13.72 14.45 -6.65
C GLY A 248 -12.67 15.45 -7.14
N PHE A 249 -11.97 15.09 -8.22
CA PHE A 249 -11.12 16.04 -8.95
C PHE A 249 -11.99 16.90 -9.86
N PHE A 250 -11.88 18.21 -9.73
CA PHE A 250 -12.43 19.22 -10.64
C PHE A 250 -11.31 19.95 -11.32
#